data_0c923c821aa88a309651ae5d1d6c9d74
#
_entry.id   0c923c821aa88a309651ae5d1d6c9d74
#
_cell.length_a   1.000
_cell.length_b   1.000
_cell.length_c   1.000
_cell.angle_alpha   90.00
_cell.angle_beta   90.00
_cell.angle_gamma   90.00
#
_symmetry.space_group_name_H-M   'P 1'
#
loop_
_entity.id
_entity.type
_entity.pdbx_description
1 polymer ?
#
loop_
_entity_poly.entity_id
_entity_poly.type
_entity_poly.pdbx_seq_one_letter_code
_entity_poly.pdbx_strand_id
1 'polypeptide(L)'
;LFALGKYNKPLLAAGSDGVGTKLAVAQAMDVHNTIGIDLVAMCVDDLVVCGAEPLFLQDYIAIGKVVPEHVAEIVEGIAEGCVRAGCALLGGETAEHPGVMEAGHYDVSATAVGVVEEDEVLGPQRVRAGDAIIAMASSGLHSNGYSLARHVLLEKAGLPLDGYMDELGRTLGEELLEPTRIYAKDCLALAAECDVRTFCHVTGGGLVGNMVRIIPEGLVATMHRNTWEPQQIFRTIARYGKVPQEEMEKTFNMGVGMVAIVAP
;
A
#
# COMPACT_ATOMS: atom_id res chain seq x y z
N LEU A 1 -5.00 19.94 16.41
CA LEU A 1 -3.87 19.77 17.33
C LEU A 1 -3.78 18.33 17.77
N PHE A 2 -2.55 17.79 17.79
CA PHE A 2 -2.25 16.46 18.28
C PHE A 2 -1.26 16.56 19.45
N ALA A 3 -1.55 15.89 20.56
CA ALA A 3 -0.68 15.88 21.72
C ALA A 3 0.36 14.77 21.57
N LEU A 4 1.62 15.13 21.39
CA LEU A 4 2.71 14.18 21.43
C LEU A 4 2.90 13.73 22.89
N GLY A 5 2.74 12.42 23.15
CA GLY A 5 2.71 11.87 24.50
C GLY A 5 4.11 11.58 25.07
N LYS A 6 4.35 10.38 25.48
CA LYS A 6 5.37 9.91 26.42
C LYS A 6 6.70 9.49 25.74
N TYR A 7 7.33 10.37 24.98
CA TYR A 7 8.62 10.08 24.34
C TYR A 7 9.76 10.83 25.02
N ASN A 8 10.97 10.26 25.00
CA ASN A 8 12.19 10.84 25.59
C ASN A 8 12.98 11.66 24.56
N LYS A 9 13.25 11.06 23.41
CA LYS A 9 13.97 11.66 22.29
C LYS A 9 13.26 11.35 20.96
N PRO A 10 12.03 11.88 20.78
CA PRO A 10 11.22 11.55 19.63
C PRO A 10 11.78 12.13 18.34
N LEU A 11 11.84 11.30 17.31
CA LEU A 11 11.98 11.71 15.92
C LEU A 11 10.61 11.59 15.23
N LEU A 12 10.24 12.61 14.48
CA LEU A 12 9.04 12.57 13.66
C LEU A 12 9.40 12.00 12.27
N ALA A 13 8.62 11.04 11.83
CA ALA A 13 8.61 10.56 10.45
C ALA A 13 7.35 11.09 9.76
N ALA A 14 7.46 11.46 8.50
CA ALA A 14 6.31 11.86 7.69
C ALA A 14 6.44 11.30 6.28
N GLY A 15 5.32 10.80 5.74
CA GLY A 15 5.21 10.31 4.39
C GLY A 15 3.93 10.81 3.74
N SER A 16 4.02 11.16 2.46
CA SER A 16 2.85 11.53 1.65
C SER A 16 2.76 10.62 0.45
N ASP A 17 1.57 10.10 0.21
CA ASP A 17 1.28 9.23 -0.94
C ASP A 17 -0.16 9.41 -1.42
N GLY A 18 -0.48 8.75 -2.52
CA GLY A 18 -1.81 8.67 -3.12
C GLY A 18 -2.20 7.22 -3.44
N VAL A 19 -3.38 7.04 -4.02
CA VAL A 19 -3.86 5.71 -4.44
C VAL A 19 -3.39 5.35 -5.86
N GLY A 20 -3.11 6.36 -6.66
CA GLY A 20 -2.71 6.15 -8.05
C GLY A 20 -3.83 5.65 -8.96
N THR A 21 -3.47 4.93 -10.02
CA THR A 21 -4.42 4.60 -11.11
C THR A 21 -5.47 3.54 -10.77
N LYS A 22 -5.46 2.98 -9.56
CA LYS A 22 -6.56 2.17 -9.00
C LYS A 22 -7.85 2.99 -8.92
N LEU A 23 -7.75 4.32 -8.70
CA LEU A 23 -8.88 5.24 -8.68
C LEU A 23 -9.77 5.13 -9.91
N ALA A 24 -9.21 4.90 -11.09
CA ALA A 24 -9.99 4.75 -12.32
C ALA A 24 -10.90 3.49 -12.29
N VAL A 25 -10.54 2.47 -11.53
CA VAL A 25 -11.42 1.30 -11.31
C VAL A 25 -12.55 1.66 -10.36
N ALA A 26 -12.24 2.35 -9.26
CA ALA A 26 -13.23 2.83 -8.29
C ALA A 26 -14.28 3.74 -8.96
N GLN A 27 -13.82 4.70 -9.76
CA GLN A 27 -14.68 5.60 -10.55
C GLN A 27 -15.55 4.86 -11.57
N ALA A 28 -15.00 3.87 -12.28
CA ALA A 28 -15.74 3.08 -13.26
C ALA A 28 -16.76 2.13 -12.62
N MET A 29 -16.53 1.68 -11.39
CA MET A 29 -17.43 0.80 -10.62
C MET A 29 -18.41 1.59 -9.76
N ASP A 30 -18.25 2.90 -9.62
CA ASP A 30 -19.00 3.75 -8.68
C ASP A 30 -18.93 3.21 -7.24
N VAL A 31 -17.72 2.80 -6.82
CA VAL A 31 -17.42 2.25 -5.48
C VAL A 31 -16.23 3.00 -4.90
N HIS A 32 -16.46 3.82 -3.88
CA HIS A 32 -15.48 4.79 -3.41
C HIS A 32 -14.97 4.53 -1.99
N ASN A 33 -15.59 3.64 -1.23
CA ASN A 33 -15.24 3.38 0.17
C ASN A 33 -13.99 2.51 0.39
N THR A 34 -13.48 1.83 -0.65
CA THR A 34 -12.31 0.96 -0.52
C THR A 34 -10.99 1.73 -0.65
N ILE A 35 -10.95 2.72 -1.56
CA ILE A 35 -9.71 3.42 -1.91
C ILE A 35 -9.15 4.29 -0.77
N GLY A 36 -9.98 4.68 0.18
CA GLY A 36 -9.52 5.36 1.39
C GLY A 36 -8.64 4.47 2.27
N ILE A 37 -8.94 3.16 2.31
CA ILE A 37 -8.09 2.17 3.01
C ILE A 37 -6.75 2.03 2.30
N ASP A 38 -6.75 2.00 0.96
CA ASP A 38 -5.53 2.00 0.15
C ASP A 38 -4.66 3.21 0.46
N LEU A 39 -5.26 4.40 0.50
CA LEU A 39 -4.56 5.65 0.79
C LEU A 39 -3.84 5.61 2.13
N VAL A 40 -4.55 5.16 3.18
CA VAL A 40 -3.96 5.04 4.52
C VAL A 40 -2.82 4.03 4.52
N ALA A 41 -3.02 2.85 3.92
CA ALA A 41 -2.00 1.82 3.83
C ALA A 41 -0.70 2.35 3.20
N MET A 42 -0.82 3.03 2.04
CA MET A 42 0.35 3.58 1.34
C MET A 42 1.14 4.56 2.20
N CYS A 43 0.45 5.38 3.01
CA CYS A 43 1.10 6.37 3.87
C CYS A 43 1.69 5.77 5.16
N VAL A 44 0.91 4.96 5.89
CA VAL A 44 1.33 4.48 7.22
C VAL A 44 2.34 3.35 7.16
N ASP A 45 2.26 2.49 6.14
CA ASP A 45 3.19 1.38 5.98
C ASP A 45 4.59 1.86 5.59
N ASP A 46 4.72 3.03 4.95
CA ASP A 46 5.99 3.70 4.73
C ASP A 46 6.60 4.33 6.00
N LEU A 47 5.78 4.62 7.02
CA LEU A 47 6.28 5.09 8.32
C LEU A 47 6.83 3.94 9.16
N VAL A 48 6.12 2.81 9.21
CA VAL A 48 6.51 1.69 10.08
C VAL A 48 7.78 0.98 9.63
N VAL A 49 8.22 1.17 8.37
CA VAL A 49 9.49 0.58 7.90
C VAL A 49 10.71 1.05 8.69
N CYS A 50 10.65 2.25 9.27
CA CYS A 50 11.70 2.76 10.17
C CYS A 50 11.36 2.59 11.67
N GLY A 51 10.28 1.86 12.00
CA GLY A 51 9.82 1.66 13.38
C GLY A 51 8.93 2.78 13.91
N ALA A 52 8.53 3.75 13.07
CA ALA A 52 7.70 4.85 13.53
C ALA A 52 6.25 4.42 13.75
N GLU A 53 5.71 4.71 14.92
CA GLU A 53 4.28 4.57 15.24
C GLU A 53 3.48 5.66 14.54
N PRO A 54 2.50 5.33 13.66
CA PRO A 54 1.64 6.32 13.04
C PRO A 54 0.78 7.04 14.08
N LEU A 55 0.85 8.36 14.10
CA LEU A 55 0.10 9.21 15.04
C LEU A 55 -1.20 9.71 14.43
N PHE A 56 -1.10 10.32 13.27
CA PHE A 56 -2.24 10.88 12.57
C PHE A 56 -2.00 10.97 11.07
N LEU A 57 -3.09 11.14 10.35
CA LEU A 57 -3.16 11.34 8.92
C LEU A 57 -3.99 12.57 8.60
N GLN A 58 -3.62 13.28 7.55
CA GLN A 58 -4.40 14.34 6.90
C GLN A 58 -4.51 14.04 5.41
N ASP A 59 -5.72 14.09 4.87
CA ASP A 59 -6.00 13.83 3.47
C ASP A 59 -6.25 15.11 2.66
N TYR A 60 -6.14 14.97 1.34
CA TYR A 60 -6.54 15.96 0.36
C TYR A 60 -7.30 15.29 -0.78
N ILE A 61 -8.53 15.72 -1.01
CA ILE A 61 -9.40 15.23 -2.07
C ILE A 61 -9.54 16.34 -3.13
N ALA A 62 -8.89 16.13 -4.29
CA ALA A 62 -9.10 16.97 -5.48
C ALA A 62 -10.21 16.34 -6.31
N ILE A 63 -11.27 17.08 -6.65
CA ILE A 63 -12.44 16.55 -7.36
C ILE A 63 -12.93 17.53 -8.43
N GLY A 64 -13.37 17.02 -9.57
CA GLY A 64 -13.88 17.86 -10.64
C GLY A 64 -15.20 18.54 -10.29
N LYS A 65 -16.10 17.82 -9.59
CA LYS A 65 -17.33 18.33 -9.01
C LYS A 65 -17.66 17.56 -7.74
N VAL A 66 -17.96 18.27 -6.66
CA VAL A 66 -18.32 17.63 -5.40
C VAL A 66 -19.68 16.93 -5.52
N VAL A 67 -19.66 15.63 -5.24
CA VAL A 67 -20.81 14.78 -4.97
C VAL A 67 -20.68 14.37 -3.50
N PRO A 68 -21.49 14.90 -2.59
CA PRO A 68 -21.30 14.70 -1.15
C PRO A 68 -21.26 13.24 -0.73
N GLU A 69 -22.04 12.39 -1.39
CA GLU A 69 -22.13 10.96 -1.13
C GLU A 69 -20.78 10.26 -1.46
N HIS A 70 -20.17 10.57 -2.61
CA HIS A 70 -18.86 10.01 -3.00
C HIS A 70 -17.75 10.47 -2.03
N VAL A 71 -17.75 11.74 -1.66
CA VAL A 71 -16.78 12.27 -0.68
C VAL A 71 -16.96 11.57 0.67
N ALA A 72 -18.20 11.36 1.11
CA ALA A 72 -18.48 10.64 2.35
C ALA A 72 -17.94 9.20 2.31
N GLU A 73 -18.13 8.46 1.22
CA GLU A 73 -17.60 7.10 1.06
C GLU A 73 -16.06 7.09 1.06
N ILE A 74 -15.41 8.03 0.37
CA ILE A 74 -13.95 8.15 0.37
C ILE A 74 -13.45 8.37 1.79
N VAL A 75 -14.03 9.33 2.53
CA VAL A 75 -13.64 9.65 3.90
C VAL A 75 -13.96 8.50 4.86
N GLU A 76 -15.07 7.77 4.67
CA GLU A 76 -15.37 6.55 5.44
C GLU A 76 -14.25 5.51 5.27
N GLY A 77 -13.80 5.28 4.03
CA GLY A 77 -12.66 4.38 3.76
C GLY A 77 -11.36 4.84 4.43
N ILE A 78 -11.07 6.16 4.41
CA ILE A 78 -9.91 6.74 5.10
C ILE A 78 -10.03 6.54 6.62
N ALA A 79 -11.19 6.81 7.19
CA ALA A 79 -11.44 6.62 8.62
C ALA A 79 -11.26 5.16 9.05
N GLU A 80 -11.82 4.22 8.28
CA GLU A 80 -11.63 2.77 8.50
C GLU A 80 -10.14 2.38 8.41
N GLY A 81 -9.41 2.88 7.41
CA GLY A 81 -7.98 2.66 7.27
C GLY A 81 -7.21 3.17 8.50
N CYS A 82 -7.54 4.36 8.99
CA CYS A 82 -6.94 4.94 10.21
C CYS A 82 -7.22 4.09 11.46
N VAL A 83 -8.43 3.55 11.60
CA VAL A 83 -8.78 2.62 12.70
C VAL A 83 -7.95 1.35 12.61
N ARG A 84 -7.80 0.76 11.42
CA ARG A 84 -6.95 -0.42 11.19
C ARG A 84 -5.49 -0.12 11.51
N ALA A 85 -4.97 1.02 11.05
CA ALA A 85 -3.59 1.45 11.32
C ALA A 85 -3.35 1.81 12.79
N GLY A 86 -4.37 2.23 13.52
CA GLY A 86 -4.26 2.71 14.90
C GLY A 86 -3.87 4.17 15.01
N CYS A 87 -4.08 4.98 13.98
CA CYS A 87 -3.80 6.41 13.95
C CYS A 87 -5.07 7.26 13.89
N ALA A 88 -4.96 8.55 14.14
CA ALA A 88 -6.07 9.48 14.07
C ALA A 88 -6.22 10.07 12.66
N LEU A 89 -7.44 10.11 12.12
CA LEU A 89 -7.76 11.02 11.03
C LEU A 89 -7.91 12.43 11.64
N LEU A 90 -6.88 13.26 11.51
CA LEU A 90 -6.82 14.55 12.20
C LEU A 90 -7.59 15.66 11.47
N GLY A 91 -7.77 15.50 10.17
CA GLY A 91 -8.48 16.41 9.30
C GLY A 91 -8.10 16.16 7.84
N GLY A 92 -8.59 17.02 6.98
CA GLY A 92 -8.33 16.98 5.56
C GLY A 92 -8.86 18.21 4.83
N GLU A 93 -8.79 18.18 3.51
CA GLU A 93 -9.31 19.23 2.62
C GLU A 93 -9.99 18.59 1.42
N THR A 94 -11.08 19.20 0.97
CA THR A 94 -11.76 18.82 -0.28
C THR A 94 -11.87 20.05 -1.16
N ALA A 95 -11.33 19.98 -2.38
CA ALA A 95 -11.33 21.09 -3.30
C ALA A 95 -11.90 20.72 -4.67
N GLU A 96 -12.87 21.52 -5.17
CA GLU A 96 -13.32 21.43 -6.55
C GLU A 96 -12.32 22.07 -7.51
N HIS A 97 -12.08 21.37 -8.62
CA HIS A 97 -11.19 21.79 -9.68
C HIS A 97 -11.90 21.90 -11.04
N PRO A 98 -12.90 22.79 -11.18
CA PRO A 98 -13.65 22.93 -12.43
C PRO A 98 -12.73 23.42 -13.55
N GLY A 99 -12.81 22.77 -14.71
CA GLY A 99 -11.93 23.07 -15.85
C GLY A 99 -10.52 22.48 -15.79
N VAL A 100 -10.13 21.87 -14.67
CA VAL A 100 -8.88 21.11 -14.51
C VAL A 100 -9.16 19.62 -14.47
N MET A 101 -10.22 19.21 -13.77
CA MET A 101 -10.71 17.83 -13.70
C MET A 101 -12.11 17.72 -14.30
N GLU A 102 -12.41 16.58 -14.91
CA GLU A 102 -13.77 16.23 -15.33
C GLU A 102 -14.67 15.99 -14.12
N ALA A 103 -15.97 16.25 -14.26
CA ALA A 103 -16.92 16.26 -13.14
C ALA A 103 -16.98 14.94 -12.34
N GLY A 104 -16.76 13.80 -12.97
CA GLY A 104 -16.77 12.48 -12.30
C GLY A 104 -15.39 12.03 -11.80
N HIS A 105 -14.35 12.81 -12.04
CA HIS A 105 -12.99 12.43 -11.68
C HIS A 105 -12.57 13.07 -10.35
N TYR A 106 -11.76 12.34 -9.61
CA TYR A 106 -11.10 12.82 -8.41
C TYR A 106 -9.72 12.18 -8.27
N ASP A 107 -8.88 12.81 -7.49
CA ASP A 107 -7.62 12.25 -6.98
C ASP A 107 -7.56 12.43 -5.47
N VAL A 108 -6.89 11.52 -4.80
CA VAL A 108 -6.74 11.55 -3.35
C VAL A 108 -5.29 11.37 -2.96
N SER A 109 -4.86 12.18 -2.02
CA SER A 109 -3.54 12.08 -1.40
C SER A 109 -3.64 12.27 0.11
N ALA A 110 -2.68 11.79 0.85
CA ALA A 110 -2.61 12.03 2.28
C ALA A 110 -1.18 12.19 2.75
N THR A 111 -1.04 12.82 3.92
CA THR A 111 0.22 12.87 4.65
C THR A 111 -0.02 12.21 6.01
N ALA A 112 0.73 11.16 6.29
CA ALA A 112 0.79 10.55 7.60
C ALA A 112 2.02 11.05 8.36
N VAL A 113 1.86 11.22 9.68
CA VAL A 113 2.94 11.57 10.60
C VAL A 113 3.03 10.50 11.66
N GLY A 114 4.24 10.03 11.89
CA GLY A 114 4.56 9.04 12.93
C GLY A 114 5.70 9.50 13.81
N VAL A 115 5.99 8.72 14.84
CA VAL A 115 7.04 9.01 15.81
C VAL A 115 7.80 7.74 16.16
N VAL A 116 9.10 7.88 16.36
CA VAL A 116 9.99 6.81 16.82
C VAL A 116 11.02 7.41 17.77
N GLU A 117 11.46 6.66 18.79
CA GLU A 117 12.61 7.07 19.62
C GLU A 117 13.90 7.03 18.78
N GLU A 118 14.80 8.00 18.99
CA GLU A 118 16.03 8.15 18.21
C GLU A 118 16.89 6.87 18.20
N ASP A 119 16.95 6.16 19.32
CA ASP A 119 17.74 4.92 19.48
C ASP A 119 17.00 3.66 19.02
N GLU A 120 15.71 3.75 18.72
CA GLU A 120 14.88 2.64 18.22
C GLU A 120 14.71 2.64 16.70
N VAL A 121 15.20 3.65 15.97
CA VAL A 121 15.06 3.73 14.52
C VAL A 121 15.57 2.47 13.83
N LEU A 122 14.70 1.81 13.08
CA LEU A 122 15.01 0.64 12.25
C LEU A 122 15.62 1.09 10.91
N GLY A 123 16.41 0.20 10.29
CA GLY A 123 16.95 0.52 8.97
C GLY A 123 18.11 -0.38 8.53
N PRO A 124 18.63 -0.15 7.30
CA PRO A 124 19.69 -0.98 6.71
C PRO A 124 20.93 -1.13 7.59
N GLN A 125 21.26 -0.10 8.38
CA GLN A 125 22.43 -0.10 9.28
C GLN A 125 22.36 -1.19 10.37
N ARG A 126 21.17 -1.74 10.63
CA ARG A 126 20.97 -2.83 11.59
C ARG A 126 21.12 -4.22 10.98
N VAL A 127 20.99 -4.35 9.65
CA VAL A 127 21.00 -5.64 8.94
C VAL A 127 22.38 -6.31 8.98
N ARG A 128 22.39 -7.62 9.23
CA ARG A 128 23.61 -8.44 9.38
C ARG A 128 23.51 -9.71 8.52
N ALA A 129 24.67 -10.25 8.16
CA ALA A 129 24.73 -11.57 7.54
C ALA A 129 24.17 -12.63 8.52
N GLY A 130 23.30 -13.49 8.02
CA GLY A 130 22.62 -14.52 8.81
C GLY A 130 21.24 -14.11 9.33
N ASP A 131 20.84 -12.84 9.21
CA ASP A 131 19.48 -12.41 9.53
C ASP A 131 18.44 -13.14 8.66
N ALA A 132 17.27 -13.40 9.21
CA ALA A 132 16.16 -14.04 8.52
C ALA A 132 15.28 -13.02 7.79
N ILE A 133 14.81 -13.41 6.61
CA ILE A 133 13.86 -12.62 5.80
C ILE A 133 12.48 -13.26 5.91
N ILE A 134 11.52 -12.54 6.44
CA ILE A 134 10.13 -12.98 6.64
C ILE A 134 9.22 -12.18 5.73
N ALA A 135 8.50 -12.87 4.83
CA ALA A 135 7.52 -12.26 3.95
C ALA A 135 6.13 -12.25 4.61
N MET A 136 5.42 -11.13 4.50
CA MET A 136 4.02 -11.00 4.90
C MET A 136 3.15 -10.92 3.64
N ALA A 137 2.11 -11.76 3.58
CA ALA A 137 1.25 -11.87 2.42
C ALA A 137 0.51 -10.56 2.10
N SER A 138 0.41 -10.22 0.82
CA SER A 138 -0.47 -9.15 0.34
C SER A 138 -1.93 -9.60 0.27
N SER A 139 -2.87 -8.66 0.17
CA SER A 139 -4.29 -8.94 -0.09
C SER A 139 -4.59 -9.11 -1.59
N GLY A 140 -3.66 -8.76 -2.45
CA GLY A 140 -3.78 -8.74 -3.90
C GLY A 140 -2.78 -7.76 -4.51
N LEU A 141 -3.21 -7.00 -5.52
CA LEU A 141 -2.37 -6.02 -6.21
C LEU A 141 -1.94 -4.86 -5.30
N HIS A 142 -2.68 -4.60 -4.22
CA HIS A 142 -2.58 -3.38 -3.41
C HIS A 142 -2.93 -2.13 -4.23
N SER A 143 -2.06 -1.11 -4.27
CA SER A 143 -2.28 0.13 -5.05
C SER A 143 -1.25 0.33 -6.17
N ASN A 144 -0.46 -0.69 -6.49
CA ASN A 144 0.62 -0.58 -7.48
C ASN A 144 0.38 -1.46 -8.70
N GLY A 145 0.94 -1.05 -9.85
CA GLY A 145 0.85 -1.80 -11.10
C GLY A 145 -0.50 -1.65 -11.85
N TYR A 146 -1.41 -0.80 -11.40
CA TYR A 146 -2.75 -0.66 -11.98
C TYR A 146 -2.75 -0.16 -13.42
N SER A 147 -1.78 0.62 -13.86
CA SER A 147 -1.65 1.01 -15.25
C SER A 147 -1.49 -0.22 -16.16
N LEU A 148 -0.63 -1.17 -15.78
CA LEU A 148 -0.46 -2.42 -16.52
C LEU A 148 -1.68 -3.33 -16.39
N ALA A 149 -2.21 -3.52 -15.19
CA ALA A 149 -3.37 -4.37 -14.94
C ALA A 149 -4.59 -3.92 -15.75
N ARG A 150 -4.92 -2.62 -15.73
CA ARG A 150 -6.01 -2.02 -16.49
C ARG A 150 -5.79 -2.15 -18.00
N HIS A 151 -4.59 -1.82 -18.48
CA HIS A 151 -4.26 -1.98 -19.88
C HIS A 151 -4.45 -3.42 -20.36
N VAL A 152 -3.96 -4.39 -19.59
CA VAL A 152 -4.05 -5.81 -19.94
C VAL A 152 -5.48 -6.33 -19.88
N LEU A 153 -6.16 -6.11 -18.76
CA LEU A 153 -7.45 -6.75 -18.48
C LEU A 153 -8.62 -6.01 -19.16
N LEU A 154 -8.63 -4.68 -19.07
CA LEU A 154 -9.77 -3.89 -19.55
C LEU A 154 -9.60 -3.47 -21.03
N GLU A 155 -8.45 -2.89 -21.39
CA GLU A 155 -8.26 -2.33 -22.73
C GLU A 155 -7.91 -3.42 -23.75
N LYS A 156 -6.94 -4.30 -23.46
CA LYS A 156 -6.47 -5.32 -24.39
C LYS A 156 -7.34 -6.57 -24.42
N ALA A 157 -7.75 -7.10 -23.26
CA ALA A 157 -8.59 -8.29 -23.16
C ALA A 157 -10.09 -7.97 -23.22
N GLY A 158 -10.48 -6.72 -23.00
CA GLY A 158 -11.89 -6.27 -23.04
C GLY A 158 -12.77 -6.91 -21.97
N LEU A 159 -12.18 -7.29 -20.82
CA LEU A 159 -12.93 -7.91 -19.72
C LEU A 159 -13.79 -6.85 -19.02
N PRO A 160 -15.10 -7.09 -18.84
CA PRO A 160 -15.95 -6.16 -18.11
C PRO A 160 -15.67 -6.24 -16.60
N LEU A 161 -15.72 -5.09 -15.91
CA LEU A 161 -15.48 -5.00 -14.47
C LEU A 161 -16.53 -5.76 -13.63
N ASP A 162 -17.79 -5.76 -14.09
CA ASP A 162 -18.91 -6.50 -13.49
C ASP A 162 -18.95 -7.99 -13.87
N GLY A 163 -18.04 -8.43 -14.75
CA GLY A 163 -17.93 -9.83 -15.19
C GLY A 163 -17.39 -10.72 -14.06
N TYR A 164 -18.20 -11.75 -13.71
CA TYR A 164 -17.75 -12.78 -12.78
C TYR A 164 -16.67 -13.65 -13.40
N MET A 165 -15.61 -13.89 -12.66
CA MET A 165 -14.49 -14.75 -13.07
C MET A 165 -14.38 -15.96 -12.13
N ASP A 166 -14.69 -17.15 -12.64
CA ASP A 166 -14.67 -18.39 -11.84
C ASP A 166 -13.32 -18.62 -11.14
N GLU A 167 -12.23 -18.26 -11.81
CA GLU A 167 -10.87 -18.40 -11.27
C GLU A 167 -10.53 -17.42 -10.13
N LEU A 168 -11.28 -16.32 -10.01
CA LEU A 168 -11.15 -15.33 -8.92
C LEU A 168 -12.22 -15.55 -7.84
N GLY A 169 -13.32 -16.24 -8.16
CA GLY A 169 -14.46 -16.46 -7.27
C GLY A 169 -15.30 -15.19 -7.03
N ARG A 170 -15.11 -14.13 -7.82
CA ARG A 170 -15.80 -12.84 -7.72
C ARG A 170 -15.71 -12.09 -9.05
N THR A 171 -16.32 -10.92 -9.15
CA THR A 171 -16.19 -10.08 -10.33
C THR A 171 -14.76 -9.49 -10.46
N LEU A 172 -14.38 -9.13 -11.68
CA LEU A 172 -13.08 -8.51 -11.91
C LEU A 172 -12.94 -7.18 -11.13
N GLY A 173 -14.01 -6.37 -11.08
CA GLY A 173 -14.01 -5.11 -10.35
C GLY A 173 -13.82 -5.30 -8.84
N GLU A 174 -14.52 -6.27 -8.23
CA GLU A 174 -14.32 -6.62 -6.81
C GLU A 174 -12.88 -7.04 -6.52
N GLU A 175 -12.27 -7.83 -7.41
CA GLU A 175 -10.86 -8.23 -7.27
C GLU A 175 -9.91 -7.03 -7.38
N LEU A 176 -10.15 -6.16 -8.35
CA LEU A 176 -9.31 -4.98 -8.55
C LEU A 176 -9.53 -3.89 -7.47
N LEU A 177 -10.65 -3.91 -6.75
CA LEU A 177 -10.92 -3.02 -5.62
C LEU A 177 -10.59 -3.62 -4.26
N GLU A 178 -10.04 -4.86 -4.22
CA GLU A 178 -9.57 -5.42 -2.94
C GLU A 178 -8.64 -4.43 -2.25
N PRO A 179 -8.96 -3.99 -1.01
CA PRO A 179 -8.16 -3.00 -0.32
C PRO A 179 -6.74 -3.49 0.00
N THR A 180 -5.80 -2.59 -0.04
CA THR A 180 -4.44 -2.82 0.43
C THR A 180 -4.46 -3.24 1.90
N ARG A 181 -3.75 -4.31 2.21
CA ARG A 181 -3.53 -4.73 3.60
C ARG A 181 -2.65 -3.70 4.31
N ILE A 182 -3.08 -3.27 5.49
CA ILE A 182 -2.33 -2.38 6.37
C ILE A 182 -1.49 -3.24 7.32
N TYR A 183 -0.18 -3.02 7.34
CA TYR A 183 0.77 -3.78 8.15
C TYR A 183 1.22 -3.07 9.42
N ALA A 184 0.84 -1.82 9.61
CA ALA A 184 1.37 -0.95 10.66
C ALA A 184 1.34 -1.61 12.05
N LYS A 185 0.19 -2.15 12.48
CA LYS A 185 0.09 -2.82 13.80
C LYS A 185 0.90 -4.11 13.88
N ASP A 186 0.89 -4.91 12.81
CA ASP A 186 1.65 -6.17 12.75
C ASP A 186 3.16 -5.90 12.84
N CYS A 187 3.65 -4.89 12.11
CA CYS A 187 5.05 -4.48 12.13
C CYS A 187 5.48 -3.95 13.50
N LEU A 188 4.68 -3.07 14.11
CA LEU A 188 4.98 -2.54 15.45
C LEU A 188 4.96 -3.63 16.52
N ALA A 189 3.99 -4.55 16.47
CA ALA A 189 3.94 -5.70 17.38
C ALA A 189 5.17 -6.60 17.21
N LEU A 190 5.56 -6.89 15.96
CA LEU A 190 6.76 -7.68 15.68
C LEU A 190 8.03 -7.00 16.20
N ALA A 191 8.15 -5.68 16.00
CA ALA A 191 9.29 -4.90 16.49
C ALA A 191 9.38 -4.86 18.03
N ALA A 192 8.24 -4.92 18.72
CA ALA A 192 8.19 -4.96 20.18
C ALA A 192 8.60 -6.32 20.77
N GLU A 193 8.38 -7.42 20.04
CA GLU A 193 8.61 -8.78 20.52
C GLU A 193 9.90 -9.42 19.98
N CYS A 194 10.41 -8.93 18.85
CA CYS A 194 11.54 -9.50 18.13
C CYS A 194 12.61 -8.45 17.85
N ASP A 195 13.87 -8.89 17.67
CA ASP A 195 14.96 -8.03 17.21
C ASP A 195 14.85 -7.79 15.70
N VAL A 196 13.96 -6.89 15.33
CA VAL A 196 13.75 -6.47 13.94
C VAL A 196 14.86 -5.52 13.52
N ARG A 197 15.45 -5.77 12.36
CA ARG A 197 16.47 -4.90 11.76
C ARG A 197 15.84 -3.76 10.96
N THR A 198 14.91 -4.12 10.11
CA THR A 198 14.17 -3.19 9.23
C THR A 198 12.98 -3.90 8.61
N PHE A 199 12.06 -3.11 8.07
CA PHE A 199 11.01 -3.60 7.19
C PHE A 199 11.22 -3.09 5.77
N CYS A 200 10.55 -3.72 4.80
CA CYS A 200 10.48 -3.30 3.42
C CYS A 200 9.03 -3.33 2.96
N HIS A 201 8.44 -2.16 2.73
CA HIS A 201 7.13 -2.05 2.10
C HIS A 201 7.28 -2.31 0.59
N VAL A 202 6.57 -3.31 0.08
CA VAL A 202 6.68 -3.73 -1.33
C VAL A 202 5.65 -2.97 -2.16
N THR A 203 6.10 -1.91 -2.81
CA THR A 203 5.31 -1.02 -3.66
C THR A 203 5.74 -1.13 -5.12
N GLY A 204 5.63 -0.06 -5.89
CA GLY A 204 6.13 0.02 -7.27
C GLY A 204 7.61 -0.37 -7.38
N GLY A 205 7.96 -1.14 -8.40
CA GLY A 205 9.29 -1.75 -8.54
C GLY A 205 9.37 -3.19 -8.04
N GLY A 206 8.29 -3.70 -7.42
CA GLY A 206 8.17 -5.08 -6.96
C GLY A 206 9.10 -5.46 -5.81
N LEU A 207 9.10 -6.74 -5.47
CA LEU A 207 9.82 -7.23 -4.29
C LEU A 207 11.34 -6.93 -4.37
N VAL A 208 11.97 -7.24 -5.49
CA VAL A 208 13.44 -7.07 -5.65
C VAL A 208 13.82 -5.59 -5.63
N GLY A 209 13.06 -4.75 -6.36
CA GLY A 209 13.34 -3.31 -6.44
C GLY A 209 13.25 -2.59 -5.09
N ASN A 210 12.37 -3.04 -4.21
CA ASN A 210 12.23 -2.48 -2.86
C ASN A 210 13.25 -3.09 -1.88
N MET A 211 13.51 -4.41 -1.94
CA MET A 211 14.49 -5.07 -1.08
C MET A 211 15.91 -4.51 -1.24
N VAL A 212 16.31 -4.18 -2.46
CA VAL A 212 17.64 -3.60 -2.74
C VAL A 212 17.91 -2.32 -1.93
N ARG A 213 16.86 -1.56 -1.58
CA ARG A 213 17.00 -0.29 -0.83
C ARG A 213 17.41 -0.50 0.63
N ILE A 214 17.11 -1.68 1.17
CA ILE A 214 17.32 -2.01 2.60
C ILE A 214 18.43 -3.02 2.83
N ILE A 215 19.06 -3.55 1.80
CA ILE A 215 20.20 -4.47 1.92
C ILE A 215 21.51 -3.66 1.86
N PRO A 216 22.34 -3.69 2.91
CA PRO A 216 23.63 -3.00 2.91
C PRO A 216 24.59 -3.51 1.84
N GLU A 217 25.50 -2.66 1.40
CA GLU A 217 26.59 -3.05 0.51
C GLU A 217 27.39 -4.22 1.10
N GLY A 218 27.71 -5.19 0.25
CA GLY A 218 28.44 -6.41 0.63
C GLY A 218 27.55 -7.54 1.17
N LEU A 219 26.24 -7.34 1.32
CA LEU A 219 25.28 -8.40 1.66
C LEU A 219 24.41 -8.77 0.45
N VAL A 220 23.92 -9.99 0.47
CA VAL A 220 23.00 -10.52 -0.54
C VAL A 220 21.76 -11.09 0.15
N ALA A 221 20.58 -10.64 -0.27
CA ALA A 221 19.32 -11.24 0.15
C ALA A 221 18.99 -12.46 -0.72
N THR A 222 18.75 -13.61 -0.09
CA THR A 222 18.31 -14.83 -0.78
C THR A 222 16.85 -15.09 -0.47
N MET A 223 15.99 -15.08 -1.48
CA MET A 223 14.58 -15.35 -1.40
C MET A 223 14.20 -16.52 -2.30
N HIS A 224 13.39 -17.44 -1.80
CA HIS A 224 12.99 -18.65 -2.53
C HIS A 224 11.54 -18.53 -3.00
N ARG A 225 11.30 -18.39 -4.30
CA ARG A 225 9.95 -18.21 -4.91
C ARG A 225 8.96 -19.34 -4.59
N ASN A 226 9.42 -20.50 -4.21
CA ASN A 226 8.60 -21.67 -3.88
C ASN A 226 8.11 -21.69 -2.42
N THR A 227 8.40 -20.66 -1.62
CA THR A 227 7.97 -20.57 -0.22
C THR A 227 6.62 -19.87 -0.04
N TRP A 228 6.10 -19.25 -1.09
CA TRP A 228 4.74 -18.66 -1.11
C TRP A 228 4.10 -18.81 -2.49
N GLU A 229 2.80 -18.61 -2.54
CA GLU A 229 2.02 -18.66 -3.78
C GLU A 229 1.33 -17.30 -3.98
N PRO A 230 1.59 -16.58 -5.10
CA PRO A 230 0.90 -15.34 -5.43
C PRO A 230 -0.61 -15.59 -5.66
N GLN A 231 -1.44 -14.62 -5.33
CA GLN A 231 -2.88 -14.66 -5.59
C GLN A 231 -3.17 -14.84 -7.09
N GLN A 232 -4.35 -15.38 -7.39
CA GLN A 232 -4.73 -15.75 -8.76
C GLN A 232 -4.72 -14.57 -9.73
N ILE A 233 -4.97 -13.35 -9.25
CA ILE A 233 -4.97 -12.15 -10.10
C ILE A 233 -3.65 -11.94 -10.84
N PHE A 234 -2.51 -12.24 -10.23
CA PHE A 234 -1.20 -12.12 -10.89
C PHE A 234 -1.07 -13.08 -12.09
N ARG A 235 -1.56 -14.33 -11.93
CA ARG A 235 -1.59 -15.32 -13.02
C ARG A 235 -2.54 -14.90 -14.13
N THR A 236 -3.67 -14.31 -13.75
CA THR A 236 -4.68 -13.80 -14.69
C THR A 236 -4.07 -12.67 -15.54
N ILE A 237 -3.41 -11.68 -14.93
CA ILE A 237 -2.73 -10.60 -15.67
C ILE A 237 -1.64 -11.17 -16.60
N ALA A 238 -0.78 -12.04 -16.09
CA ALA A 238 0.30 -12.65 -16.89
C ALA A 238 -0.24 -13.39 -18.11
N ARG A 239 -1.33 -14.16 -17.93
CA ARG A 239 -1.98 -14.94 -19.00
C ARG A 239 -2.61 -14.06 -20.07
N TYR A 240 -3.46 -13.12 -19.69
CA TYR A 240 -4.17 -12.25 -20.64
C TYR A 240 -3.22 -11.29 -21.34
N GLY A 241 -2.24 -10.74 -20.60
CA GLY A 241 -1.24 -9.82 -21.14
C GLY A 241 -0.12 -10.50 -21.90
N LYS A 242 0.09 -11.80 -21.71
CA LYS A 242 1.34 -12.50 -22.06
C LYS A 242 2.56 -11.78 -21.50
N VAL A 243 2.41 -11.28 -20.26
CA VAL A 243 3.45 -10.50 -19.57
C VAL A 243 4.52 -11.46 -19.08
N PRO A 244 5.81 -11.25 -19.44
CA PRO A 244 6.90 -12.08 -18.93
C PRO A 244 7.01 -12.04 -17.42
N GLN A 245 7.46 -13.14 -16.80
CA GLN A 245 7.61 -13.25 -15.34
C GLN A 245 8.46 -12.12 -14.75
N GLU A 246 9.54 -11.76 -15.43
CA GLU A 246 10.43 -10.69 -14.99
C GLU A 246 9.72 -9.32 -14.91
N GLU A 247 8.84 -9.03 -15.87
CA GLU A 247 8.05 -7.79 -15.87
C GLU A 247 6.97 -7.81 -14.79
N MET A 248 6.33 -8.98 -14.56
CA MET A 248 5.40 -9.16 -13.44
C MET A 248 6.10 -8.86 -12.11
N GLU A 249 7.29 -9.40 -11.88
CA GLU A 249 8.07 -9.22 -10.66
C GLU A 249 8.63 -7.79 -10.47
N LYS A 250 8.81 -7.04 -11.55
CA LYS A 250 9.19 -5.62 -11.49
C LYS A 250 8.01 -4.70 -11.22
N THR A 251 6.81 -5.10 -11.64
CA THR A 251 5.63 -4.23 -11.57
C THR A 251 4.80 -4.47 -10.32
N PHE A 252 4.67 -5.74 -9.90
CA PHE A 252 3.76 -6.16 -8.85
C PHE A 252 4.47 -6.71 -7.63
N ASN A 253 3.76 -6.71 -6.50
CA ASN A 253 4.22 -7.29 -5.23
C ASN A 253 4.29 -8.84 -5.24
N MET A 254 3.69 -9.48 -6.23
CA MET A 254 3.64 -10.93 -6.43
C MET A 254 3.25 -11.73 -5.18
N GLY A 255 2.32 -11.19 -4.38
CA GLY A 255 1.79 -11.84 -3.19
C GLY A 255 2.49 -11.49 -1.88
N VAL A 256 3.51 -10.62 -1.92
CA VAL A 256 4.25 -10.17 -0.73
C VAL A 256 4.15 -8.65 -0.60
N GLY A 257 3.43 -8.17 0.40
CA GLY A 257 3.22 -6.72 0.57
C GLY A 257 4.20 -6.06 1.55
N MET A 258 4.70 -6.81 2.52
CA MET A 258 5.69 -6.33 3.49
C MET A 258 6.72 -7.42 3.75
N VAL A 259 7.96 -7.03 3.99
CA VAL A 259 9.04 -7.94 4.41
C VAL A 259 9.65 -7.42 5.70
N ALA A 260 9.87 -8.31 6.66
CA ALA A 260 10.66 -8.04 7.85
C ALA A 260 12.04 -8.71 7.74
N ILE A 261 13.11 -8.01 8.11
CA ILE A 261 14.42 -8.60 8.35
C ILE A 261 14.63 -8.64 9.86
N VAL A 262 14.86 -9.83 10.40
CA VAL A 262 14.94 -10.07 11.84
C VAL A 262 16.20 -10.85 12.20
N ALA A 263 16.64 -10.74 13.45
CA ALA A 263 17.69 -11.61 13.98
C ALA A 263 17.30 -13.09 13.87
N PRO A 264 18.28 -14.00 13.71
CA PRO A 264 18.03 -15.44 13.60
C PRO A 264 17.42 -16.05 14.86
#